data_715881244bd10d8b8b6fec543059394c
#
_entry.id   715881244bd10d8b8b6fec543059394c
#
_cell.length_a   1.000
_cell.length_b   1.000
_cell.length_c   1.000
_cell.angle_alpha   90.00
_cell.angle_beta   90.00
_cell.angle_gamma   90.00
#
_symmetry.space_group_name_H-M   'P 1'
#
loop_
_entity.id
_entity.type
_entity.pdbx_description
1 polymer ?
#
loop_
_entity_poly.entity_id
_entity_poly.type
_entity_poly.pdbx_seq_one_letter_code
_entity_poly.pdbx_strand_id
1 'polypeptide(L)' 'MQSQKFTYKEQQEFNTIEDDIQAIEDRLKAIDKEMGLNARDFVKLNQLTKEQEELNAQLEYKMERWDYLMELDEKIKNQ' A
#
# COMPACT_ATOMS: atom_id res chain seq x y z
N MET A 1 11.54 -23.57 -23.88
CA MET A 1 10.80 -22.36 -23.49
C MET A 1 10.96 -22.09 -22.01
N GLN A 2 11.26 -20.85 -21.66
CA GLN A 2 11.36 -20.48 -20.24
C GLN A 2 9.96 -20.17 -19.70
N SER A 3 9.58 -20.85 -18.66
CA SER A 3 8.35 -20.55 -17.94
C SER A 3 8.56 -19.32 -17.08
N GLN A 4 7.60 -18.42 -17.05
CA GLN A 4 7.61 -17.29 -16.14
C GLN A 4 7.31 -17.77 -14.73
N LYS A 5 8.02 -17.22 -13.76
CA LYS A 5 7.83 -17.52 -12.34
C LYS A 5 8.07 -16.25 -11.54
N PHE A 6 7.46 -16.18 -10.37
CA PHE A 6 7.85 -15.17 -9.40
C PHE A 6 9.28 -15.44 -8.93
N THR A 7 10.05 -14.38 -8.74
CA THR A 7 11.27 -14.47 -7.94
C THR A 7 10.85 -14.72 -6.48
N TYR A 8 11.80 -15.11 -5.65
CA TYR A 8 11.51 -15.30 -4.21
C TYR A 8 10.96 -14.02 -3.60
N LYS A 9 11.56 -12.87 -3.91
CA LYS A 9 11.11 -11.57 -3.41
C LYS A 9 9.72 -11.21 -3.90
N GLU A 10 9.43 -11.47 -5.17
CA GLU A 10 8.11 -11.21 -5.76
C GLU A 10 7.05 -12.07 -5.11
N GLN A 11 7.36 -13.34 -4.85
CA GLN A 11 6.41 -14.24 -4.18
C GLN A 11 6.11 -13.75 -2.76
N GLN A 12 7.13 -13.32 -2.02
CA GLN A 12 6.94 -12.78 -0.67
C GLN A 12 6.08 -11.51 -0.71
N GLU A 13 6.38 -10.63 -1.63
CA GLU A 13 5.62 -9.39 -1.84
C GLU A 13 4.17 -9.70 -2.18
N PHE A 14 3.94 -10.61 -3.11
CA PHE A 14 2.59 -10.99 -3.54
C PHE A 14 1.78 -11.58 -2.39
N ASN A 15 2.42 -12.33 -1.52
CA ASN A 15 1.75 -12.97 -0.37
C ASN A 15 1.26 -11.94 0.66
N THR A 16 1.89 -10.78 0.77
CA THR A 16 1.60 -9.80 1.82
C THR A 16 1.02 -8.49 1.33
N ILE A 17 1.06 -8.21 0.02
CA ILE A 17 0.76 -6.87 -0.50
C ILE A 17 -0.67 -6.42 -0.22
N GLU A 18 -1.64 -7.30 -0.29
CA GLU A 18 -3.03 -6.94 0.01
C GLU A 18 -3.18 -6.51 1.46
N ASP A 19 -2.55 -7.25 2.39
CA ASP A 19 -2.56 -6.89 3.80
C ASP A 19 -1.82 -5.58 4.06
N ASP A 20 -0.71 -5.36 3.37
CA ASP A 20 0.05 -4.10 3.46
C ASP A 20 -0.80 -2.92 3.02
N ILE A 21 -1.50 -3.06 1.89
CA ILE A 21 -2.40 -2.03 1.37
C ILE A 21 -3.53 -1.76 2.37
N GLN A 22 -4.13 -2.82 2.90
CA GLN A 22 -5.22 -2.69 3.86
C GLN A 22 -4.77 -1.96 5.12
N ALA A 23 -3.58 -2.27 5.62
CA ALA A 23 -3.02 -1.62 6.81
C ALA A 23 -2.83 -0.11 6.57
N ILE A 24 -2.33 0.27 5.39
CA ILE A 24 -2.15 1.67 5.02
C ILE A 24 -3.51 2.37 4.95
N GLU A 25 -4.48 1.76 4.28
CA GLU A 25 -5.84 2.33 4.17
C GLU A 25 -6.51 2.51 5.53
N ASP A 26 -6.35 1.53 6.42
CA ASP A 26 -6.89 1.61 7.77
C ASP A 26 -6.26 2.76 8.56
N ARG A 27 -4.94 2.93 8.43
CA ARG A 27 -4.24 4.04 9.10
C ARG A 27 -4.68 5.40 8.53
N LEU A 28 -4.88 5.50 7.22
CA LEU A 28 -5.38 6.73 6.59
C LEU A 28 -6.76 7.11 7.11
N LYS A 29 -7.65 6.13 7.29
CA LYS A 29 -8.97 6.37 7.89
C LYS A 29 -8.85 6.85 9.33
N ALA A 30 -7.94 6.27 10.10
CA ALA A 30 -7.70 6.68 11.48
C ALA A 30 -7.15 8.12 11.55
N ILE A 31 -6.27 8.48 10.61
CA ILE A 31 -5.73 9.83 10.52
C ILE A 31 -6.84 10.86 10.25
N ASP A 32 -7.73 10.58 9.30
CA ASP A 32 -8.86 11.46 9.02
C ASP A 32 -9.70 11.72 10.26
N LYS A 33 -9.96 10.68 11.04
CA LYS A 33 -10.70 10.78 12.29
C LYS A 33 -9.94 11.62 13.33
N GLU A 34 -8.64 11.35 13.47
CA GLU A 34 -7.78 12.09 14.41
C GLU A 34 -7.70 13.57 14.05
N MET A 35 -7.65 13.90 12.76
CA MET A 35 -7.65 15.28 12.28
C MET A 35 -8.94 16.01 12.73
N GLY A 36 -10.08 15.35 12.59
CA GLY A 36 -11.35 15.90 13.04
C GLY A 36 -11.39 16.13 14.54
N LEU A 37 -10.82 15.21 15.32
CA LEU A 37 -10.76 15.33 16.78
C LEU A 37 -9.77 16.39 17.27
N ASN A 38 -8.78 16.74 16.45
CA ASN A 38 -7.72 17.68 16.81
C ASN A 38 -7.75 18.96 15.93
N ALA A 39 -8.94 19.35 15.50
CA ALA A 39 -9.12 20.44 14.53
C ALA A 39 -8.54 21.78 14.95
N ARG A 40 -8.30 22.00 16.25
CA ARG A 40 -7.74 23.23 16.79
C ARG A 40 -6.26 23.12 17.19
N ASP A 41 -5.70 21.91 17.08
CA ASP A 41 -4.30 21.64 17.42
C ASP A 41 -3.47 21.63 16.15
N PHE A 42 -2.90 22.77 15.79
CA PHE A 42 -2.16 22.92 14.55
C PHE A 42 -0.87 22.10 14.49
N VAL A 43 -0.21 21.89 15.64
CA VAL A 43 0.98 21.04 15.69
C VAL A 43 0.61 19.60 15.38
N LYS A 44 -0.45 19.12 16.01
CA LYS A 44 -0.95 17.75 15.77
C LYS A 44 -1.43 17.58 14.32
N LEU A 45 -2.17 18.56 13.79
CA LEU A 45 -2.62 18.53 12.41
C LEU A 45 -1.46 18.46 11.42
N ASN A 46 -0.39 19.22 11.65
CA ASN A 46 0.79 19.17 10.80
C ASN A 46 1.46 17.81 10.82
N GLN A 47 1.56 17.19 11.99
CA GLN A 47 2.12 15.84 12.13
C GLN A 47 1.28 14.82 11.38
N LEU A 48 -0.04 14.88 11.53
CA LEU A 48 -0.97 13.99 10.87
C LEU A 48 -0.95 14.17 9.35
N THR A 49 -0.84 15.42 8.89
CA THR A 49 -0.75 15.72 7.45
C THR A 49 0.50 15.11 6.83
N LYS A 50 1.64 15.22 7.53
CA LYS A 50 2.89 14.62 7.06
C LYS A 50 2.78 13.10 6.97
N GLU A 51 2.24 12.47 7.98
CA GLU A 51 2.02 11.02 7.98
C GLU A 51 1.09 10.64 6.84
N GLN A 52 0.01 11.38 6.63
CA GLN A 52 -0.95 11.15 5.55
C GLN A 52 -0.28 11.20 4.17
N GLU A 53 0.57 12.21 3.95
CA GLU A 53 1.30 12.35 2.68
C GLU A 53 2.24 11.18 2.43
N GLU A 54 2.97 10.75 3.46
CA GLU A 54 3.87 9.59 3.37
C GLU A 54 3.10 8.31 3.08
N LEU A 55 1.99 8.10 3.76
CA LEU A 55 1.15 6.92 3.56
C LEU A 55 0.50 6.90 2.19
N ASN A 56 0.06 8.06 1.69
CA ASN A 56 -0.50 8.15 0.34
C ASN A 56 0.55 7.80 -0.72
N ALA A 57 1.80 8.24 -0.53
CA ALA A 57 2.88 7.88 -1.44
C ALA A 57 3.18 6.37 -1.39
N GLN A 58 3.19 5.79 -0.19
CA GLN A 58 3.37 4.35 -0.03
C GLN A 58 2.22 3.57 -0.66
N LEU A 59 0.99 4.04 -0.49
CA LEU A 59 -0.18 3.40 -1.07
C LEU A 59 -0.11 3.37 -2.59
N GLU A 60 0.25 4.50 -3.20
CA GLU A 60 0.42 4.61 -4.65
C GLU A 60 1.47 3.61 -5.15
N TYR A 61 2.61 3.55 -4.48
CA TYR A 61 3.67 2.60 -4.83
C TYR A 61 3.18 1.15 -4.71
N LYS A 62 2.50 0.82 -3.61
CA LYS A 62 1.97 -0.54 -3.39
C LYS A 62 0.91 -0.92 -4.41
N MET A 63 0.05 0.02 -4.80
CA MET A 63 -0.97 -0.24 -5.84
C MET A 63 -0.32 -0.53 -7.19
N GLU A 64 0.72 0.21 -7.55
CA GLU A 64 1.48 -0.06 -8.78
C GLU A 64 2.14 -1.43 -8.73
N ARG A 65 2.73 -1.80 -7.60
CA ARG A 65 3.34 -3.12 -7.40
C ARG A 65 2.30 -4.22 -7.49
N TRP A 66 1.13 -3.99 -6.90
CA TRP A 66 0.05 -4.97 -6.94
C TRP A 66 -0.40 -5.24 -8.37
N ASP A 67 -0.60 -4.20 -9.16
CA ASP A 67 -0.95 -4.33 -10.57
C ASP A 67 0.09 -5.15 -11.34
N TYR A 68 1.36 -4.85 -11.13
CA TYR A 68 2.46 -5.61 -11.75
C TYR A 68 2.43 -7.07 -11.35
N LEU A 69 2.29 -7.34 -10.05
CA LEU A 69 2.31 -8.72 -9.52
C LEU A 69 1.08 -9.50 -9.97
N MET A 70 -0.08 -8.87 -10.06
CA MET A 70 -1.30 -9.50 -10.57
C MET A 70 -1.16 -9.87 -12.05
N GLU A 71 -0.59 -8.98 -12.85
CA GLU A 71 -0.30 -9.25 -14.26
C GLU A 71 0.65 -10.43 -14.40
N LEU A 72 1.72 -10.44 -13.61
CA LEU A 72 2.70 -11.52 -13.63
C LEU A 72 2.08 -12.85 -13.20
N ASP A 73 1.26 -12.82 -12.15
CA ASP A 73 0.54 -14.00 -11.66
C ASP A 73 -0.36 -14.59 -12.77
N GLU A 74 -1.06 -13.73 -13.50
CA GLU A 74 -1.93 -14.15 -14.60
C GLU A 74 -1.12 -14.80 -15.73
N LYS A 75 0.03 -14.21 -16.07
CA LYS A 75 0.93 -14.79 -17.08
C LYS A 75 1.46 -16.15 -16.63
N ILE A 76 1.80 -16.29 -15.35
CA ILE A 76 2.26 -17.58 -14.80
C ILE A 76 1.17 -18.64 -14.92
N LYS A 77 -0.08 -18.28 -14.60
CA LYS A 77 -1.22 -19.22 -14.66
C LYS A 77 -1.58 -19.64 -16.08
N ASN A 78 -1.31 -18.78 -17.05
CA ASN A 78 -1.68 -19.01 -18.44
C ASN A 78 -0.60 -19.68 -19.29
N GLN A 79 0.47 -20.15 -18.69
CA GLN A 79 1.55 -20.87 -19.38
C GLN A 79 1.17 -22.30 -19.70
#